data_81bb47696a9001abc0e622999ec3ef5e
#
_entry.id   81bb47696a9001abc0e622999ec3ef5e
#
_cell.length_a   1.000
_cell.length_b   1.000
_cell.length_c   1.000
_cell.angle_alpha   90.00
_cell.angle_beta   90.00
_cell.angle_gamma   90.00
#
_symmetry.space_group_name_H-M   'P 1'
#
loop_
_entity.id
_entity.type
_entity.pdbx_description
1 polymer ?
#
loop_
_entity_poly.entity_id
_entity_poly.type
_entity_poly.pdbx_seq_one_letter_code
_entity_poly.pdbx_strand_id
1 'polypeptide(L)'
;MNIPRILIAAPSSGSGKTVISCGLMAAFCRQQKNVVSCKCGPDYIDPMFHREVLGIDSQNLDLFFCEKEQLTGIFAEHAKNADLAVVEGVMGYYDGMGLDTAKASSYDVAAALQIPVVLVVSARGSALSLAALVKGFLEFKKESRIRGILLNRVSAMLYPRLKEMLENELKKAGHPIKVLGYIPEHEAFHLESRHLGLVTPEEIKHLKAQLEQAGEILSETVDLEGLYELAKEAPSLEISVPEDEEKENPKVSIAVARDEAFGFYYKDNLKLLERYGCNLVYFSPIRDTHLPEGVSGLLLGGGYPELYARELSQNKTMLSEIRESIQNGMPCHAECGGFLYLHDCLLYTSPSPRDGATSR
;
A
#
# COMPACT_ATOMS: atom_id res chain seq x y z
N MET A 1 4.60 -23.06 -1.18
CA MET A 1 3.21 -22.64 -0.89
C MET A 1 2.60 -22.08 -2.17
N ASN A 2 1.40 -22.52 -2.54
CA ASN A 2 0.73 -22.03 -3.76
C ASN A 2 -0.32 -20.97 -3.36
N ILE A 3 -0.05 -19.72 -3.69
CA ILE A 3 -0.92 -18.57 -3.37
C ILE A 3 -1.21 -17.84 -4.67
N PRO A 4 -2.48 -17.82 -5.15
CA PRO A 4 -2.86 -17.00 -6.29
C PRO A 4 -2.56 -15.53 -6.01
N ARG A 5 -1.78 -14.88 -6.89
CA ARG A 5 -1.33 -13.49 -6.67
C ARG A 5 -1.12 -12.75 -7.97
N ILE A 6 -1.48 -11.49 -7.98
CA ILE A 6 -1.22 -10.57 -9.11
C ILE A 6 -0.67 -9.23 -8.59
N LEU A 7 0.16 -8.58 -9.41
CA LEU A 7 0.64 -7.23 -9.14
C LEU A 7 0.05 -6.26 -10.17
N ILE A 8 -0.57 -5.19 -9.68
CA ILE A 8 -1.11 -4.10 -10.50
C ILE A 8 -0.06 -3.01 -10.60
N ALA A 9 0.48 -2.83 -11.80
CA ALA A 9 1.51 -1.83 -12.08
C ALA A 9 1.05 -0.82 -13.13
N ALA A 10 1.77 0.27 -13.28
CA ALA A 10 1.54 1.27 -14.33
C ALA A 10 2.85 1.93 -14.76
N PRO A 11 2.87 2.64 -15.89
CA PRO A 11 4.06 3.36 -16.37
C PRO A 11 4.55 4.48 -15.47
N SER A 12 3.66 5.09 -14.68
CA SER A 12 3.99 6.25 -13.83
C SER A 12 3.05 6.39 -12.63
N SER A 13 3.42 7.29 -11.71
CA SER A 13 2.49 7.78 -10.67
C SER A 13 1.29 8.48 -11.31
N GLY A 14 0.16 8.58 -10.58
CA GLY A 14 -1.06 9.21 -11.06
C GLY A 14 -1.82 8.44 -12.15
N SER A 15 -1.42 7.21 -12.47
CA SER A 15 -2.09 6.36 -13.47
C SER A 15 -3.38 5.69 -12.98
N GLY A 16 -3.81 5.98 -11.74
CA GLY A 16 -5.03 5.41 -11.14
C GLY A 16 -4.86 4.01 -10.56
N LYS A 17 -3.62 3.54 -10.34
CA LYS A 17 -3.35 2.20 -9.77
C LYS A 17 -4.18 1.92 -8.53
N THR A 18 -4.22 2.83 -7.57
CA THR A 18 -4.86 2.59 -6.29
C THR A 18 -6.37 2.41 -6.41
N VAL A 19 -7.06 3.30 -7.12
CA VAL A 19 -8.51 3.15 -7.30
C VAL A 19 -8.85 1.90 -8.10
N ILE A 20 -8.02 1.54 -9.08
CA ILE A 20 -8.20 0.32 -9.87
C ILE A 20 -7.93 -0.91 -9.02
N SER A 21 -6.87 -0.95 -8.23
CA SER A 21 -6.57 -2.05 -7.30
C SER A 21 -7.69 -2.23 -6.28
N CYS A 22 -8.18 -1.14 -5.69
CA CYS A 22 -9.30 -1.15 -4.75
C CYS A 22 -10.59 -1.66 -5.41
N GLY A 23 -10.91 -1.17 -6.61
CA GLY A 23 -12.08 -1.62 -7.37
C GLY A 23 -12.00 -3.10 -7.76
N LEU A 24 -10.81 -3.60 -8.17
CA LEU A 24 -10.61 -5.02 -8.45
C LEU A 24 -10.78 -5.87 -7.18
N MET A 25 -10.22 -5.43 -6.06
CA MET A 25 -10.40 -6.11 -4.77
C MET A 25 -11.88 -6.16 -4.38
N ALA A 26 -12.61 -5.03 -4.50
CA ALA A 26 -14.05 -4.98 -4.25
C ALA A 26 -14.82 -5.95 -5.18
N ALA A 27 -14.47 -5.99 -6.48
CA ALA A 27 -15.08 -6.90 -7.44
C ALA A 27 -14.85 -8.37 -7.09
N PHE A 28 -13.66 -8.75 -6.67
CA PHE A 28 -13.36 -10.12 -6.22
C PHE A 28 -14.04 -10.47 -4.91
N CYS A 29 -14.13 -9.55 -3.95
CA CYS A 29 -14.89 -9.75 -2.71
C CYS A 29 -16.38 -10.01 -2.99
N ARG A 30 -16.97 -9.33 -3.98
CA ARG A 30 -18.36 -9.60 -4.44
C ARG A 30 -18.53 -11.02 -4.98
N GLN A 31 -17.48 -11.61 -5.55
CA GLN A 31 -17.44 -13.03 -5.95
C GLN A 31 -17.15 -13.97 -4.79
N GLN A 32 -17.24 -13.50 -3.54
CA GLN A 32 -16.98 -14.27 -2.31
C GLN A 32 -15.55 -14.83 -2.21
N LYS A 33 -14.57 -14.17 -2.86
CA LYS A 33 -13.15 -14.49 -2.70
C LYS A 33 -12.64 -13.85 -1.41
N ASN A 34 -11.86 -14.62 -0.63
CA ASN A 34 -11.07 -14.07 0.45
C ASN A 34 -9.83 -13.38 -0.12
N VAL A 35 -9.90 -12.05 -0.24
CA VAL A 35 -8.85 -11.22 -0.83
C VAL A 35 -7.99 -10.60 0.25
N VAL A 36 -6.68 -10.64 0.07
CA VAL A 36 -5.73 -9.85 0.85
C VAL A 36 -5.01 -8.86 -0.06
N SER A 37 -4.60 -7.75 0.52
CA SER A 37 -3.90 -6.69 -0.19
C SER A 37 -2.45 -6.60 0.26
N CYS A 38 -1.57 -6.24 -0.68
CA CYS A 38 -0.23 -5.78 -0.36
C CYS A 38 0.07 -4.48 -1.11
N LYS A 39 0.92 -3.64 -0.52
CA LYS A 39 1.42 -2.42 -1.15
C LYS A 39 2.93 -2.49 -1.31
N CYS A 40 3.43 -2.25 -2.54
CA CYS A 40 4.87 -2.10 -2.74
C CYS A 40 5.37 -0.80 -2.11
N GLY A 41 6.53 -0.88 -1.45
CA GLY A 41 7.23 0.27 -0.89
C GLY A 41 6.69 0.76 0.45
N PRO A 42 7.33 1.83 0.99
CA PRO A 42 7.08 2.35 2.34
C PRO A 42 5.87 3.29 2.39
N ASP A 43 4.70 2.81 2.07
CA ASP A 43 3.45 3.57 2.04
C ASP A 43 2.58 3.20 3.25
N TYR A 44 2.25 4.17 4.09
CA TYR A 44 1.32 3.96 5.21
C TYR A 44 -0.14 4.17 4.81
N ILE A 45 -0.38 5.04 3.81
CA ILE A 45 -1.71 5.55 3.46
C ILE A 45 -2.52 4.48 2.74
N ASP A 46 -1.98 3.89 1.66
CA ASP A 46 -2.71 2.90 0.87
C ASP A 46 -3.08 1.64 1.68
N PRO A 47 -2.19 1.03 2.51
CA PRO A 47 -2.58 -0.07 3.39
C PRO A 47 -3.64 0.29 4.44
N MET A 48 -3.60 1.49 5.00
CA MET A 48 -4.67 1.97 5.88
C MET A 48 -5.99 2.11 5.13
N PHE A 49 -5.95 2.68 3.91
CA PHE A 49 -7.11 2.85 3.06
C PHE A 49 -7.78 1.49 2.72
N HIS A 50 -6.98 0.48 2.39
CA HIS A 50 -7.49 -0.87 2.13
C HIS A 50 -8.20 -1.45 3.36
N ARG A 51 -7.64 -1.25 4.56
CA ARG A 51 -8.23 -1.76 5.81
C ARG A 51 -9.48 -0.99 6.24
N GLU A 52 -9.38 0.34 6.28
CA GLU A 52 -10.46 1.17 6.86
C GLU A 52 -11.65 1.33 5.90
N VAL A 53 -11.39 1.42 4.59
CA VAL A 53 -12.45 1.65 3.60
C VAL A 53 -13.01 0.35 3.05
N LEU A 54 -12.14 -0.61 2.66
CA LEU A 54 -12.57 -1.86 2.06
C LEU A 54 -12.74 -3.01 3.08
N GLY A 55 -12.19 -2.87 4.28
CA GLY A 55 -12.14 -3.96 5.26
C GLY A 55 -11.21 -5.10 4.85
N ILE A 56 -10.27 -4.86 3.93
CA ILE A 56 -9.33 -5.85 3.40
C ILE A 56 -8.00 -5.72 4.15
N ASP A 57 -7.53 -6.83 4.73
CA ASP A 57 -6.24 -6.84 5.40
C ASP A 57 -5.11 -6.52 4.42
N SER A 58 -4.24 -5.59 4.79
CA SER A 58 -3.22 -5.04 3.91
C SER A 58 -1.86 -4.94 4.59
N GLN A 59 -0.80 -5.18 3.82
CA GLN A 59 0.58 -5.29 4.25
C GLN A 59 1.53 -4.58 3.29
N ASN A 60 2.64 -4.02 3.81
CA ASN A 60 3.69 -3.48 2.95
C ASN A 60 4.65 -4.58 2.49
N LEU A 61 5.14 -4.43 1.26
CA LEU A 61 6.19 -5.26 0.69
C LEU A 61 7.30 -4.33 0.19
N ASP A 62 8.37 -4.23 0.96
CA ASP A 62 9.41 -3.24 0.73
C ASP A 62 10.82 -3.85 0.72
N LEU A 63 11.42 -3.90 -0.47
CA LEU A 63 12.80 -4.34 -0.70
C LEU A 63 13.85 -3.27 -0.39
N PHE A 64 13.45 -2.11 0.11
CA PHE A 64 14.39 -1.15 0.69
C PHE A 64 14.78 -1.54 2.11
N PHE A 65 13.81 -2.01 2.90
CA PHE A 65 14.01 -2.40 4.30
C PHE A 65 14.22 -3.90 4.51
N CYS A 66 13.73 -4.75 3.59
CA CYS A 66 13.76 -6.20 3.73
C CYS A 66 14.56 -6.85 2.61
N GLU A 67 15.28 -7.91 2.94
CA GLU A 67 15.84 -8.83 1.96
C GLU A 67 14.72 -9.68 1.33
N LYS A 68 15.01 -10.27 0.17
CA LYS A 68 14.04 -11.05 -0.61
C LYS A 68 13.38 -12.18 0.19
N GLU A 69 14.16 -12.89 0.98
CA GLU A 69 13.72 -14.01 1.81
C GLU A 69 12.75 -13.54 2.90
N GLN A 70 13.06 -12.43 3.55
CA GLN A 70 12.19 -11.80 4.55
C GLN A 70 10.87 -11.34 3.93
N LEU A 71 10.94 -10.62 2.81
CA LEU A 71 9.77 -10.15 2.08
C LEU A 71 8.87 -11.33 1.66
N THR A 72 9.47 -12.42 1.17
CA THR A 72 8.72 -13.62 0.78
C THR A 72 8.05 -14.27 1.98
N GLY A 73 8.70 -14.32 3.14
CA GLY A 73 8.14 -14.81 4.39
C GLY A 73 6.95 -13.95 4.87
N ILE A 74 7.12 -12.64 4.87
CA ILE A 74 6.08 -11.66 5.21
C ILE A 74 4.85 -11.86 4.31
N PHE A 75 5.07 -11.92 3.00
CA PHE A 75 3.98 -12.15 2.03
C PHE A 75 3.27 -13.48 2.28
N ALA A 76 4.02 -14.56 2.47
CA ALA A 76 3.45 -15.88 2.67
C ALA A 76 2.63 -16.00 3.96
N GLU A 77 3.10 -15.42 5.05
CA GLU A 77 2.36 -15.36 6.32
C GLU A 77 1.06 -14.57 6.16
N HIS A 78 1.12 -13.42 5.47
CA HIS A 78 -0.05 -12.56 5.24
C HIS A 78 -1.09 -13.22 4.34
N ALA A 79 -0.66 -13.90 3.28
CA ALA A 79 -1.54 -14.43 2.25
C ALA A 79 -1.88 -15.93 2.39
N LYS A 80 -1.45 -16.60 3.48
CA LYS A 80 -1.56 -18.07 3.65
C LYS A 80 -2.99 -18.64 3.52
N ASN A 81 -3.99 -17.87 3.86
CA ASN A 81 -5.40 -18.26 3.83
C ASN A 81 -6.21 -17.52 2.77
N ALA A 82 -5.56 -16.76 1.90
CA ALA A 82 -6.24 -15.98 0.88
C ALA A 82 -6.54 -16.82 -0.36
N ASP A 83 -7.69 -16.56 -0.99
CA ASP A 83 -8.00 -17.07 -2.33
C ASP A 83 -7.24 -16.28 -3.39
N LEU A 84 -6.94 -15.01 -3.11
CA LEU A 84 -6.23 -14.10 -4.01
C LEU A 84 -5.48 -13.02 -3.21
N ALA A 85 -4.22 -12.82 -3.54
CA ALA A 85 -3.44 -11.67 -3.10
C ALA A 85 -3.31 -10.65 -4.24
N VAL A 86 -3.75 -9.41 -3.99
CA VAL A 86 -3.59 -8.28 -4.91
C VAL A 86 -2.49 -7.39 -4.39
N VAL A 87 -1.41 -7.25 -5.16
CA VAL A 87 -0.28 -6.38 -4.83
C VAL A 87 -0.40 -5.09 -5.61
N GLU A 88 -0.52 -3.97 -4.92
CA GLU A 88 -0.51 -2.66 -5.56
C GLU A 88 0.92 -2.14 -5.71
N GLY A 89 1.31 -1.83 -6.94
CA GLY A 89 2.61 -1.26 -7.27
C GLY A 89 2.76 0.20 -6.80
N VAL A 90 4.00 0.61 -6.62
CA VAL A 90 4.38 2.01 -6.29
C VAL A 90 4.98 2.68 -7.52
N MET A 91 4.79 3.99 -7.68
CA MET A 91 5.36 4.81 -8.76
C MET A 91 5.16 4.20 -10.16
N GLY A 92 6.13 4.34 -11.06
CA GLY A 92 6.20 3.55 -12.29
C GLY A 92 6.77 2.16 -12.02
N TYR A 93 6.44 1.21 -12.89
CA TYR A 93 6.76 -0.21 -12.68
C TYR A 93 8.26 -0.47 -12.45
N TYR A 94 9.13 0.27 -13.15
CA TYR A 94 10.57 0.15 -13.05
C TYR A 94 11.24 1.23 -12.19
N ASP A 95 10.45 2.17 -11.63
CA ASP A 95 10.97 3.25 -10.81
C ASP A 95 11.33 2.72 -9.42
N GLY A 96 12.61 2.76 -9.08
CA GLY A 96 13.16 2.27 -7.82
C GLY A 96 13.63 3.40 -6.90
N MET A 97 14.55 3.07 -6.01
CA MET A 97 15.08 3.99 -5.00
C MET A 97 15.97 5.11 -5.55
N GLY A 98 16.25 5.12 -6.84
CA GLY A 98 17.03 6.14 -7.53
C GLY A 98 16.57 6.30 -8.98
N LEU A 99 17.07 7.34 -9.66
CA LEU A 99 16.64 7.67 -11.01
C LEU A 99 17.08 6.65 -12.08
N ASP A 100 18.10 5.86 -11.79
CA ASP A 100 18.79 4.95 -12.72
C ASP A 100 18.72 3.48 -12.30
N THR A 101 17.95 3.15 -11.28
CA THR A 101 17.86 1.80 -10.76
C THR A 101 16.43 1.32 -10.57
N ALA A 102 16.19 0.04 -10.87
CA ALA A 102 14.93 -0.63 -10.54
C ALA A 102 14.94 -1.31 -9.16
N LYS A 103 16.00 -1.11 -8.35
CA LYS A 103 16.09 -1.69 -7.00
C LYS A 103 14.96 -1.14 -6.13
N ALA A 104 14.29 -2.01 -5.39
CA ALA A 104 13.12 -1.74 -4.55
C ALA A 104 11.90 -1.18 -5.32
N SER A 105 11.85 -1.32 -6.65
CA SER A 105 10.68 -0.98 -7.47
C SER A 105 9.59 -2.06 -7.39
N SER A 106 8.43 -1.77 -7.98
CA SER A 106 7.37 -2.77 -8.17
C SER A 106 7.86 -3.96 -9.01
N TYR A 107 8.78 -3.74 -9.97
CA TYR A 107 9.42 -4.81 -10.74
C TYR A 107 10.26 -5.72 -9.86
N ASP A 108 11.03 -5.15 -8.93
CA ASP A 108 11.89 -5.91 -8.04
C ASP A 108 11.07 -6.79 -7.07
N VAL A 109 9.98 -6.24 -6.52
CA VAL A 109 9.00 -7.01 -5.74
C VAL A 109 8.35 -8.11 -6.58
N ALA A 110 7.96 -7.80 -7.85
CA ALA A 110 7.41 -8.81 -8.75
C ALA A 110 8.40 -9.94 -9.03
N ALA A 111 9.69 -9.63 -9.16
CA ALA A 111 10.74 -10.63 -9.35
C ALA A 111 10.96 -11.47 -8.09
N ALA A 112 10.98 -10.86 -6.89
CA ALA A 112 11.15 -11.55 -5.62
C ALA A 112 10.04 -12.57 -5.36
N LEU A 113 8.79 -12.17 -5.59
CA LEU A 113 7.61 -13.01 -5.39
C LEU A 113 7.24 -13.86 -6.61
N GLN A 114 7.96 -13.74 -7.73
CA GLN A 114 7.62 -14.41 -8.98
C GLN A 114 6.16 -14.21 -9.40
N ILE A 115 5.67 -12.98 -9.24
CA ILE A 115 4.28 -12.63 -9.42
C ILE A 115 3.97 -12.15 -10.84
N PRO A 116 2.90 -12.63 -11.50
CA PRO A 116 2.46 -12.08 -12.76
C PRO A 116 1.93 -10.65 -12.59
N VAL A 117 2.28 -9.79 -13.53
CA VAL A 117 2.00 -8.36 -13.50
C VAL A 117 0.92 -8.01 -14.51
N VAL A 118 -0.05 -7.21 -14.07
CA VAL A 118 -1.06 -6.58 -14.91
C VAL A 118 -0.69 -5.10 -15.05
N LEU A 119 -0.36 -4.68 -16.27
CA LEU A 119 0.04 -3.31 -16.54
C LEU A 119 -1.19 -2.46 -16.90
N VAL A 120 -1.47 -1.47 -16.08
CA VAL A 120 -2.53 -0.47 -16.31
C VAL A 120 -1.95 0.66 -17.15
N VAL A 121 -2.46 0.86 -18.36
CA VAL A 121 -1.98 1.90 -19.27
C VAL A 121 -3.11 2.84 -19.68
N SER A 122 -2.86 4.16 -19.62
CA SER A 122 -3.80 5.15 -20.11
C SER A 122 -3.82 5.13 -21.64
N ALA A 123 -5.00 4.93 -22.21
CA ALA A 123 -5.19 4.99 -23.65
C ALA A 123 -5.73 6.35 -24.12
N ARG A 124 -5.88 7.32 -23.21
CA ARG A 124 -6.36 8.66 -23.53
C ARG A 124 -5.46 9.34 -24.56
N GLY A 125 -6.01 9.71 -25.71
CA GLY A 125 -5.26 10.39 -26.76
C GLY A 125 -4.22 9.54 -27.48
N SER A 126 -4.22 8.20 -27.29
CA SER A 126 -3.28 7.27 -27.89
C SER A 126 -4.00 6.18 -28.68
N ALA A 127 -3.38 5.75 -29.78
CA ALA A 127 -3.78 4.60 -30.58
C ALA A 127 -2.57 3.68 -30.79
N LEU A 128 -1.97 3.64 -31.97
CA LEU A 128 -0.81 2.77 -32.26
C LEU A 128 0.41 3.05 -31.36
N SER A 129 0.61 4.28 -30.91
CA SER A 129 1.67 4.65 -29.97
C SER A 129 1.57 3.89 -28.64
N LEU A 130 0.37 3.43 -28.27
CA LEU A 130 0.16 2.59 -27.08
C LEU A 130 0.89 1.26 -27.19
N ALA A 131 0.93 0.67 -28.39
CA ALA A 131 1.68 -0.57 -28.65
C ALA A 131 3.18 -0.36 -28.47
N ALA A 132 3.72 0.78 -28.91
CA ALA A 132 5.13 1.11 -28.71
C ALA A 132 5.46 1.28 -27.22
N LEU A 133 4.59 1.95 -26.45
CA LEU A 133 4.75 2.11 -25.00
C LEU A 133 4.76 0.75 -24.30
N VAL A 134 3.75 -0.09 -24.54
CA VAL A 134 3.63 -1.41 -23.91
C VAL A 134 4.80 -2.31 -24.29
N LYS A 135 5.17 -2.33 -25.58
CA LYS A 135 6.34 -3.06 -26.06
C LYS A 135 7.61 -2.64 -25.32
N GLY A 136 7.83 -1.33 -25.13
CA GLY A 136 8.96 -0.83 -24.35
C GLY A 136 8.99 -1.40 -22.93
N PHE A 137 7.85 -1.46 -22.24
CA PHE A 137 7.75 -2.07 -20.91
C PHE A 137 8.00 -3.59 -20.91
N LEU A 138 7.61 -4.30 -21.97
CA LEU A 138 7.84 -5.73 -22.10
C LEU A 138 9.31 -6.08 -22.33
N GLU A 139 10.02 -5.24 -23.07
CA GLU A 139 11.39 -5.48 -23.52
C GLU A 139 12.46 -4.78 -22.68
N PHE A 140 12.10 -3.82 -21.83
CA PHE A 140 13.05 -3.04 -21.02
C PHE A 140 13.90 -3.91 -20.08
N LYS A 141 13.30 -4.96 -19.52
CA LYS A 141 14.00 -5.97 -18.72
C LYS A 141 13.75 -7.36 -19.30
N LYS A 142 14.74 -8.25 -19.21
CA LYS A 142 14.70 -9.61 -19.77
C LYS A 142 13.46 -10.40 -19.33
N GLU A 143 13.01 -10.20 -18.10
CA GLU A 143 11.81 -10.83 -17.53
C GLU A 143 10.91 -9.75 -16.95
N SER A 144 10.13 -9.08 -17.79
CA SER A 144 9.22 -8.02 -17.33
C SER A 144 8.09 -8.52 -16.43
N ARG A 145 7.79 -9.83 -16.44
CA ARG A 145 6.66 -10.47 -15.73
C ARG A 145 5.29 -9.91 -16.07
N ILE A 146 5.19 -8.98 -17.00
CA ILE A 146 3.92 -8.46 -17.49
C ILE A 146 3.23 -9.56 -18.28
N ARG A 147 2.02 -9.93 -17.86
CA ARG A 147 1.22 -11.03 -18.44
C ARG A 147 -0.17 -10.59 -18.87
N GLY A 148 -0.61 -9.42 -18.42
CA GLY A 148 -1.91 -8.85 -18.77
C GLY A 148 -1.85 -7.34 -18.86
N ILE A 149 -2.82 -6.76 -19.56
CA ILE A 149 -2.98 -5.32 -19.75
C ILE A 149 -4.40 -4.92 -19.40
N LEU A 150 -4.54 -3.80 -18.70
CA LEU A 150 -5.80 -3.09 -18.52
C LEU A 150 -5.67 -1.71 -19.15
N LEU A 151 -6.65 -1.36 -20.00
CA LEU A 151 -6.71 -0.06 -20.66
C LEU A 151 -7.48 0.93 -19.81
N ASN A 152 -6.85 1.97 -19.31
CA ASN A 152 -7.48 2.99 -18.49
C ASN A 152 -7.92 4.19 -19.33
N ARG A 153 -9.04 4.81 -18.94
CA ARG A 153 -9.67 5.97 -19.59
C ARG A 153 -10.06 5.68 -21.03
N VAL A 154 -10.83 4.62 -21.21
CA VAL A 154 -11.32 4.15 -22.54
C VAL A 154 -12.83 4.05 -22.51
N SER A 155 -13.49 4.52 -23.58
CA SER A 155 -14.94 4.28 -23.77
C SER A 155 -15.22 2.86 -24.23
N ALA A 156 -16.42 2.34 -23.89
CA ALA A 156 -16.88 1.02 -24.32
C ALA A 156 -16.84 0.86 -25.86
N MET A 157 -17.14 1.94 -26.60
CA MET A 157 -17.15 1.93 -28.07
C MET A 157 -15.73 1.78 -28.65
N LEU A 158 -14.72 2.36 -28.01
CA LEU A 158 -13.33 2.34 -28.52
C LEU A 158 -12.56 1.11 -28.08
N TYR A 159 -12.92 0.54 -26.93
CA TYR A 159 -12.20 -0.59 -26.33
C TYR A 159 -11.96 -1.79 -27.27
N PRO A 160 -12.98 -2.34 -28.00
CA PRO A 160 -12.76 -3.52 -28.84
C PRO A 160 -11.68 -3.28 -29.91
N ARG A 161 -11.69 -2.09 -30.50
CA ARG A 161 -10.73 -1.72 -31.56
C ARG A 161 -9.30 -1.54 -31.02
N LEU A 162 -9.17 -0.92 -29.85
CA LEU A 162 -7.87 -0.77 -29.19
C LEU A 162 -7.32 -2.11 -28.71
N LYS A 163 -8.16 -2.98 -28.17
CA LYS A 163 -7.80 -4.34 -27.77
C LYS A 163 -7.25 -5.12 -28.94
N GLU A 164 -8.01 -5.21 -30.03
CA GLU A 164 -7.61 -5.96 -31.25
C GLU A 164 -6.29 -5.42 -31.82
N MET A 165 -6.18 -4.11 -31.97
CA MET A 165 -4.95 -3.46 -32.45
C MET A 165 -3.76 -3.80 -31.58
N LEU A 166 -3.91 -3.63 -30.25
CA LEU A 166 -2.80 -3.81 -29.31
C LEU A 166 -2.34 -5.28 -29.25
N GLU A 167 -3.29 -6.22 -29.14
CA GLU A 167 -2.98 -7.65 -29.12
C GLU A 167 -2.30 -8.10 -30.41
N ASN A 168 -2.76 -7.61 -31.58
CA ASN A 168 -2.15 -7.92 -32.88
C ASN A 168 -0.73 -7.37 -32.99
N GLU A 169 -0.48 -6.12 -32.62
CA GLU A 169 0.85 -5.51 -32.69
C GLU A 169 1.84 -6.17 -31.73
N LEU A 170 1.41 -6.47 -30.50
CA LEU A 170 2.23 -7.18 -29.54
C LEU A 170 2.53 -8.61 -29.96
N LYS A 171 1.55 -9.32 -30.55
CA LYS A 171 1.77 -10.67 -31.12
C LYS A 171 2.78 -10.65 -32.25
N LYS A 172 2.71 -9.67 -33.19
CA LYS A 172 3.71 -9.48 -34.25
C LYS A 172 5.12 -9.24 -33.68
N ALA A 173 5.19 -8.55 -32.53
CA ALA A 173 6.45 -8.30 -31.84
C ALA A 173 6.97 -9.50 -31.00
N GLY A 174 6.28 -10.65 -31.01
CA GLY A 174 6.65 -11.83 -30.24
C GLY A 174 6.13 -11.88 -28.81
N HIS A 175 5.25 -10.96 -28.43
CA HIS A 175 4.67 -10.86 -27.09
C HIS A 175 3.14 -11.09 -27.12
N PRO A 176 2.66 -12.35 -27.13
CA PRO A 176 1.21 -12.64 -27.15
C PRO A 176 0.57 -12.39 -25.79
N ILE A 177 0.38 -11.13 -25.43
CA ILE A 177 -0.25 -10.69 -24.17
C ILE A 177 -1.71 -10.29 -24.40
N LYS A 178 -2.58 -10.66 -23.46
CA LYS A 178 -4.01 -10.34 -23.50
C LYS A 178 -4.32 -8.99 -22.87
N VAL A 179 -5.22 -8.27 -23.49
CA VAL A 179 -5.89 -7.13 -22.89
C VAL A 179 -7.13 -7.64 -22.15
N LEU A 180 -7.07 -7.57 -20.80
CA LEU A 180 -8.02 -8.21 -19.89
C LEU A 180 -9.22 -7.30 -19.55
N GLY A 181 -9.27 -6.10 -20.11
CA GLY A 181 -10.39 -5.21 -19.89
C GLY A 181 -10.03 -3.74 -20.00
N TYR A 182 -10.99 -2.91 -19.63
CA TYR A 182 -10.82 -1.45 -19.63
C TYR A 182 -11.52 -0.80 -18.46
N ILE A 183 -11.04 0.39 -18.11
CA ILE A 183 -11.58 1.26 -17.09
C ILE A 183 -12.14 2.51 -17.81
N PRO A 184 -13.46 2.77 -17.73
CA PRO A 184 -14.07 3.95 -18.35
C PRO A 184 -13.68 5.23 -17.59
N GLU A 185 -13.85 6.39 -18.25
CA GLU A 185 -13.87 7.66 -17.53
C GLU A 185 -15.19 7.77 -16.74
N HIS A 186 -15.09 7.65 -15.41
CA HIS A 186 -16.23 7.68 -14.52
C HIS A 186 -15.80 8.21 -13.14
N GLU A 187 -16.69 8.90 -12.43
CA GLU A 187 -16.43 9.54 -11.15
C GLU A 187 -15.95 8.52 -10.07
N ALA A 188 -16.45 7.29 -10.12
CA ALA A 188 -16.02 6.22 -9.24
C ALA A 188 -14.49 5.96 -9.27
N PHE A 189 -13.80 6.35 -10.34
CA PHE A 189 -12.35 6.23 -10.47
C PHE A 189 -11.58 7.52 -10.17
N HIS A 190 -12.25 8.56 -9.69
CA HIS A 190 -11.63 9.80 -9.24
C HIS A 190 -11.57 9.82 -7.72
N LEU A 191 -10.42 9.48 -7.15
CA LEU A 191 -10.15 9.71 -5.73
C LEU A 191 -9.45 11.07 -5.59
N GLU A 192 -10.03 11.95 -4.80
CA GLU A 192 -9.38 13.19 -4.41
C GLU A 192 -8.11 12.93 -3.60
N SER A 193 -7.23 13.93 -3.52
CA SER A 193 -5.97 13.83 -2.78
C SER A 193 -6.22 13.38 -1.33
N ARG A 194 -5.57 12.29 -0.92
CA ARG A 194 -5.85 11.60 0.34
C ARG A 194 -5.01 12.17 1.48
N HIS A 195 -5.68 12.72 2.46
CA HIS A 195 -5.14 12.94 3.80
C HIS A 195 -5.84 11.96 4.75
N LEU A 196 -5.45 10.70 4.73
CA LEU A 196 -6.10 9.61 5.48
C LEU A 196 -5.99 9.70 7.01
N GLY A 197 -5.35 10.72 7.55
CA GLY A 197 -5.45 11.04 8.98
C GLY A 197 -6.65 11.93 9.32
N LEU A 198 -7.47 12.31 8.33
CA LEU A 198 -8.52 13.31 8.45
C LEU A 198 -9.87 12.83 7.93
N VAL A 199 -10.02 11.56 7.57
CA VAL A 199 -11.25 11.07 6.96
C VAL A 199 -12.28 10.84 8.06
N THR A 200 -13.36 11.59 8.01
CA THR A 200 -14.49 11.38 8.93
C THR A 200 -15.21 10.05 8.65
N PRO A 201 -15.99 9.52 9.61
CA PRO A 201 -16.81 8.31 9.36
C PRO A 201 -17.74 8.44 8.14
N GLU A 202 -18.26 9.64 7.87
CA GLU A 202 -19.09 9.94 6.71
C GLU A 202 -18.30 9.86 5.42
N GLU A 203 -17.08 10.39 5.40
CA GLU A 203 -16.18 10.31 4.24
C GLU A 203 -15.74 8.88 3.97
N ILE A 204 -15.44 8.09 5.00
CA ILE A 204 -15.15 6.65 4.86
C ILE A 204 -16.34 5.94 4.21
N LYS A 205 -17.56 6.24 4.65
CA LYS A 205 -18.77 5.65 4.08
C LYS A 205 -18.97 6.04 2.61
N HIS A 206 -18.71 7.30 2.28
CA HIS A 206 -18.76 7.79 0.89
C HIS A 206 -17.70 7.10 0.00
N LEU A 207 -16.46 7.04 0.47
CA LEU A 207 -15.37 6.37 -0.23
C LEU A 207 -15.65 4.87 -0.43
N LYS A 208 -16.22 4.22 0.59
CA LYS A 208 -16.64 2.81 0.48
C LYS A 208 -17.68 2.62 -0.62
N ALA A 209 -18.73 3.43 -0.64
CA ALA A 209 -19.74 3.37 -1.69
C ALA A 209 -19.16 3.64 -3.09
N GLN A 210 -18.23 4.60 -3.19
CA GLN A 210 -17.54 4.91 -4.43
C GLN A 210 -16.70 3.72 -4.93
N LEU A 211 -15.97 3.04 -4.04
CA LEU A 211 -15.16 1.87 -4.40
C LEU A 211 -16.02 0.63 -4.70
N GLU A 212 -17.14 0.47 -4.02
CA GLU A 212 -18.13 -0.56 -4.37
C GLU A 212 -18.67 -0.34 -5.78
N GLN A 213 -19.00 0.89 -6.15
CA GLN A 213 -19.41 1.26 -7.52
C GLN A 213 -18.27 1.01 -8.53
N ALA A 214 -17.03 1.36 -8.20
CA ALA A 214 -15.89 1.03 -9.04
C ALA A 214 -15.77 -0.48 -9.25
N GLY A 215 -15.98 -1.29 -8.21
CA GLY A 215 -15.99 -2.75 -8.28
C GLY A 215 -17.12 -3.29 -9.18
N GLU A 216 -18.30 -2.69 -9.14
CA GLU A 216 -19.42 -3.03 -10.04
C GLU A 216 -19.05 -2.79 -11.50
N ILE A 217 -18.54 -1.60 -11.81
CA ILE A 217 -18.12 -1.24 -13.16
C ILE A 217 -17.02 -2.19 -13.65
N LEU A 218 -16.03 -2.49 -12.81
CA LEU A 218 -14.96 -3.41 -13.20
C LEU A 218 -15.45 -4.84 -13.38
N SER A 219 -16.48 -5.27 -12.67
CA SER A 219 -17.10 -6.58 -12.88
C SER A 219 -17.73 -6.73 -14.28
N GLU A 220 -18.10 -5.62 -14.92
CA GLU A 220 -18.69 -5.60 -16.27
C GLU A 220 -17.64 -5.36 -17.36
N THR A 221 -16.56 -4.64 -17.03
CA THR A 221 -15.59 -4.14 -18.03
C THR A 221 -14.26 -4.87 -18.02
N VAL A 222 -14.00 -5.71 -17.02
CA VAL A 222 -12.76 -6.47 -16.86
C VAL A 222 -13.04 -7.97 -16.82
N ASP A 223 -12.23 -8.74 -17.49
CA ASP A 223 -12.21 -10.20 -17.44
C ASP A 223 -11.60 -10.66 -16.10
N LEU A 224 -12.45 -10.65 -15.05
CA LEU A 224 -12.04 -11.05 -13.70
C LEU A 224 -11.62 -12.52 -13.63
N GLU A 225 -12.25 -13.40 -14.41
CA GLU A 225 -11.86 -14.80 -14.48
C GLU A 225 -10.47 -14.94 -15.11
N GLY A 226 -10.22 -14.23 -16.21
CA GLY A 226 -8.89 -14.19 -16.82
C GLY A 226 -7.81 -13.64 -15.91
N LEU A 227 -8.13 -12.63 -15.08
CA LEU A 227 -7.23 -12.11 -14.04
C LEU A 227 -6.95 -13.15 -12.95
N TYR A 228 -7.97 -13.89 -12.52
CA TYR A 228 -7.82 -14.92 -11.50
C TYR A 228 -7.02 -16.12 -12.01
N GLU A 229 -7.28 -16.56 -13.25
CA GLU A 229 -6.45 -17.60 -13.89
C GLU A 229 -4.99 -17.17 -14.00
N LEU A 230 -4.76 -15.90 -14.39
CA LEU A 230 -3.42 -15.34 -14.41
C LEU A 230 -2.76 -15.36 -13.00
N ALA A 231 -3.53 -15.04 -11.95
CA ALA A 231 -3.03 -15.10 -10.57
C ALA A 231 -2.60 -16.52 -10.16
N LYS A 232 -3.29 -17.54 -10.64
CA LYS A 232 -2.98 -18.96 -10.39
C LYS A 232 -1.74 -19.46 -11.14
N GLU A 233 -1.31 -18.76 -12.21
CA GLU A 233 -0.05 -19.09 -12.92
C GLU A 233 1.20 -18.75 -12.09
N ALA A 234 1.05 -18.00 -11.01
CA ALA A 234 2.15 -17.69 -10.11
C ALA A 234 2.74 -18.97 -9.52
N PRO A 235 4.06 -19.24 -9.66
CA PRO A 235 4.66 -20.48 -9.19
C PRO A 235 4.62 -20.58 -7.66
N SER A 236 4.73 -21.80 -7.13
CA SER A 236 4.86 -22.02 -5.70
C SER A 236 6.04 -21.25 -5.13
N LEU A 237 5.82 -20.57 -4.00
CA LEU A 237 6.89 -19.91 -3.26
C LEU A 237 7.64 -20.90 -2.38
N GLU A 238 8.95 -20.88 -2.49
CA GLU A 238 9.85 -21.49 -1.51
C GLU A 238 9.97 -20.52 -0.33
N ILE A 239 9.50 -20.96 0.83
CA ILE A 239 9.49 -20.14 2.05
C ILE A 239 10.54 -20.75 2.97
N SER A 240 11.64 -20.04 3.14
CA SER A 240 12.50 -20.22 4.30
C SER A 240 11.99 -19.27 5.39
N VAL A 241 11.08 -19.77 6.21
CA VAL A 241 10.76 -19.08 7.47
C VAL A 241 11.97 -19.28 8.36
N PRO A 242 12.66 -18.23 8.83
CA PRO A 242 13.58 -18.40 9.93
C PRO A 242 12.75 -19.01 11.07
N GLU A 243 13.22 -20.09 11.65
CA GLU A 243 12.69 -20.56 12.92
C GLU A 243 12.91 -19.41 13.91
N ASP A 244 11.86 -18.63 14.16
CA ASP A 244 11.85 -17.71 15.28
C ASP A 244 12.03 -18.59 16.51
N GLU A 245 13.24 -18.63 17.06
CA GLU A 245 13.44 -19.12 18.42
C GLU A 245 12.53 -18.24 19.28
N GLU A 246 11.42 -18.80 19.75
CA GLU A 246 10.59 -18.20 20.79
C GLU A 246 11.51 -18.02 22.01
N LYS A 247 12.17 -16.88 22.07
CA LYS A 247 12.88 -16.49 23.28
C LYS A 247 11.79 -16.20 24.30
N GLU A 248 11.78 -16.93 25.39
CA GLU A 248 11.04 -16.56 26.60
C GLU A 248 11.58 -15.21 27.09
N ASN A 249 11.16 -14.14 26.46
CA ASN A 249 11.49 -12.80 26.90
C ASN A 249 10.51 -12.37 27.99
N PRO A 250 10.95 -11.60 28.98
CA PRO A 250 10.07 -11.04 29.98
C PRO A 250 8.97 -10.24 29.27
N LYS A 251 7.71 -10.46 29.66
CA LYS A 251 6.57 -9.71 29.13
C LYS A 251 6.73 -8.24 29.47
N VAL A 252 7.05 -7.44 28.47
CA VAL A 252 7.20 -5.99 28.57
C VAL A 252 5.98 -5.35 27.95
N SER A 253 5.33 -4.41 28.64
CA SER A 253 4.23 -3.63 28.08
C SER A 253 4.76 -2.35 27.46
N ILE A 254 4.36 -2.09 26.21
CA ILE A 254 4.73 -0.89 25.45
C ILE A 254 3.46 -0.11 25.15
N ALA A 255 3.43 1.17 25.55
CA ALA A 255 2.37 2.09 25.17
C ALA A 255 2.56 2.54 23.71
N VAL A 256 1.56 2.32 22.87
CA VAL A 256 1.58 2.68 21.45
C VAL A 256 0.55 3.77 21.19
N ALA A 257 1.01 4.95 20.78
CA ALA A 257 0.12 6.06 20.42
C ALA A 257 -0.72 5.69 19.19
N ARG A 258 -2.04 5.72 19.30
CA ARG A 258 -2.93 5.37 18.19
C ARG A 258 -4.24 6.13 18.27
N ASP A 259 -4.37 7.13 17.44
CA ASP A 259 -5.57 7.91 17.20
C ASP A 259 -5.49 8.59 15.83
N GLU A 260 -6.29 9.62 15.59
CA GLU A 260 -6.32 10.36 14.32
C GLU A 260 -5.00 11.10 14.02
N ALA A 261 -4.24 11.46 15.06
CA ALA A 261 -2.94 12.10 14.91
C ALA A 261 -1.79 11.10 14.67
N PHE A 262 -1.94 9.85 15.14
CA PHE A 262 -0.91 8.83 15.15
C PHE A 262 -1.47 7.49 14.63
N GLY A 263 -1.22 7.19 13.38
CA GLY A 263 -1.75 5.99 12.73
C GLY A 263 -0.75 5.26 11.83
N PHE A 264 0.45 5.81 11.62
CA PHE A 264 1.42 5.29 10.67
C PHE A 264 2.33 4.26 11.33
N TYR A 265 1.91 3.01 11.26
CA TYR A 265 2.65 1.86 11.74
C TYR A 265 2.71 0.77 10.68
N TYR A 266 3.87 0.18 10.49
CA TYR A 266 3.96 -1.09 9.77
C TYR A 266 3.42 -2.20 10.65
N LYS A 267 2.44 -2.93 10.13
CA LYS A 267 1.81 -4.05 10.85
C LYS A 267 2.82 -5.10 11.28
N ASP A 268 3.85 -5.33 10.46
CA ASP A 268 4.89 -6.31 10.78
C ASP A 268 5.76 -5.90 11.96
N ASN A 269 6.06 -4.61 12.08
CA ASN A 269 6.83 -4.11 13.23
C ASN A 269 6.06 -4.33 14.53
N LEU A 270 4.75 -4.08 14.52
CA LEU A 270 3.90 -4.35 15.69
C LEU A 270 3.83 -5.85 16.00
N LYS A 271 3.58 -6.69 14.99
CA LYS A 271 3.59 -8.15 15.15
C LYS A 271 4.94 -8.69 15.62
N LEU A 272 6.05 -8.09 15.16
CA LEU A 272 7.38 -8.50 15.57
C LEU A 272 7.61 -8.22 17.07
N LEU A 273 7.18 -7.06 17.54
CA LEU A 273 7.21 -6.75 18.99
C LEU A 273 6.38 -7.75 19.80
N GLU A 274 5.18 -8.11 19.33
CA GLU A 274 4.34 -9.13 19.97
C GLU A 274 5.01 -10.51 19.99
N ARG A 275 5.65 -10.93 18.89
CA ARG A 275 6.44 -12.18 18.81
C ARG A 275 7.61 -12.20 19.79
N TYR A 276 8.22 -11.04 20.04
CA TYR A 276 9.26 -10.90 21.08
C TYR A 276 8.71 -10.81 22.51
N GLY A 277 7.41 -11.08 22.70
CA GLY A 277 6.76 -11.12 24.00
C GLY A 277 6.31 -9.76 24.53
N CYS A 278 6.37 -8.70 23.71
CA CYS A 278 5.83 -7.40 24.09
C CYS A 278 4.29 -7.41 24.10
N ASN A 279 3.70 -6.84 25.14
CA ASN A 279 2.28 -6.53 25.20
C ASN A 279 2.09 -5.09 24.71
N LEU A 280 1.39 -4.89 23.59
CA LEU A 280 1.11 -3.57 23.03
C LEU A 280 -0.17 -3.02 23.62
N VAL A 281 -0.05 -1.90 24.32
CA VAL A 281 -1.17 -1.20 24.94
C VAL A 281 -1.40 0.11 24.21
N TYR A 282 -2.50 0.22 23.47
CA TYR A 282 -2.80 1.41 22.68
C TYR A 282 -3.38 2.52 23.55
N PHE A 283 -2.99 3.75 23.27
CA PHE A 283 -3.52 4.96 23.94
C PHE A 283 -3.69 6.10 22.92
N SER A 284 -4.57 7.04 23.24
CA SER A 284 -4.83 8.21 22.40
C SER A 284 -4.21 9.46 23.00
N PRO A 285 -3.14 10.02 22.44
CA PRO A 285 -2.62 11.31 22.88
C PRO A 285 -3.65 12.46 22.82
N ILE A 286 -4.66 12.35 21.96
CA ILE A 286 -5.74 13.36 21.85
C ILE A 286 -6.73 13.22 23.01
N ARG A 287 -7.15 11.98 23.37
CA ARG A 287 -8.33 11.74 24.24
C ARG A 287 -8.00 11.26 25.64
N ASP A 288 -6.95 10.45 25.77
CA ASP A 288 -6.58 9.89 27.07
C ASP A 288 -5.85 10.93 27.90
N THR A 289 -6.13 10.98 29.17
CA THR A 289 -5.50 11.94 30.10
C THR A 289 -4.19 11.43 30.69
N HIS A 290 -4.00 10.11 30.68
CA HIS A 290 -2.83 9.44 31.27
C HIS A 290 -2.32 8.33 30.37
N LEU A 291 -1.03 8.00 30.52
CA LEU A 291 -0.45 6.81 29.93
C LEU A 291 -1.09 5.55 30.53
N PRO A 292 -1.17 4.43 29.78
CA PRO A 292 -1.62 3.16 30.33
C PRO A 292 -0.75 2.70 31.49
N GLU A 293 -1.36 2.15 32.53
CA GLU A 293 -0.64 1.67 33.70
C GLU A 293 0.28 0.49 33.37
N GLY A 294 1.43 0.42 34.04
CA GLY A 294 2.35 -0.72 33.94
C GLY A 294 3.13 -0.82 32.63
N VAL A 295 3.15 0.23 31.83
CA VAL A 295 3.99 0.26 30.61
C VAL A 295 5.43 0.59 30.94
N SER A 296 6.34 -0.01 30.18
CA SER A 296 7.80 0.11 30.35
C SER A 296 8.49 0.77 29.16
N GLY A 297 7.73 1.20 28.16
CA GLY A 297 8.23 1.87 26.96
C GLY A 297 7.14 2.59 26.19
N LEU A 298 7.54 3.54 25.36
CA LEU A 298 6.67 4.34 24.50
C LEU A 298 7.03 4.13 23.04
N LEU A 299 6.00 3.93 22.21
CA LEU A 299 6.10 3.91 20.76
C LEU A 299 5.18 4.98 20.17
N LEU A 300 5.78 6.04 19.63
CA LEU A 300 5.10 7.17 19.03
C LEU A 300 5.37 7.15 17.52
N GLY A 301 4.43 6.62 16.76
CA GLY A 301 4.57 6.47 15.31
C GLY A 301 4.31 7.75 14.54
N GLY A 302 4.30 7.62 13.22
CA GLY A 302 3.95 8.70 12.31
C GLY A 302 2.46 9.01 12.29
N GLY A 303 2.14 10.07 11.57
CA GLY A 303 0.79 10.60 11.39
C GLY A 303 0.83 12.08 11.06
N TYR A 304 -0.27 12.78 11.35
CA TYR A 304 -0.44 14.21 11.12
C TYR A 304 -0.74 14.96 12.41
N PRO A 305 0.14 14.96 13.43
CA PRO A 305 -0.12 15.65 14.69
C PRO A 305 -0.29 17.16 14.55
N GLU A 306 0.26 17.77 13.49
CA GLU A 306 0.08 19.20 13.18
C GLU A 306 -1.37 19.57 12.88
N LEU A 307 -2.17 18.64 12.39
CA LEU A 307 -3.58 18.85 12.11
C LEU A 307 -4.45 18.83 13.38
N TYR A 308 -3.93 18.19 14.43
CA TYR A 308 -4.55 18.07 15.76
C TYR A 308 -3.74 18.82 16.83
N ALA A 309 -2.92 19.78 16.40
CA ALA A 309 -2.01 20.48 17.29
C ALA A 309 -2.73 21.21 18.44
N ARG A 310 -3.95 21.71 18.20
CA ARG A 310 -4.77 22.36 19.23
C ARG A 310 -5.21 21.35 20.30
N GLU A 311 -5.79 20.23 19.91
CA GLU A 311 -6.26 19.17 20.80
C GLU A 311 -5.09 18.59 21.60
N LEU A 312 -4.01 18.24 20.93
CA LEU A 312 -2.78 17.73 21.54
C LEU A 312 -2.19 18.73 22.55
N SER A 313 -2.13 20.03 22.20
CA SER A 313 -1.59 21.07 23.09
C SER A 313 -2.47 21.35 24.32
N GLN A 314 -3.76 21.07 24.23
CA GLN A 314 -4.70 21.21 25.34
C GLN A 314 -4.59 20.06 26.35
N ASN A 315 -4.12 18.88 25.91
CA ASN A 315 -3.95 17.71 26.76
C ASN A 315 -2.64 17.80 27.57
N LYS A 316 -2.56 18.80 28.45
CA LYS A 316 -1.35 19.11 29.23
C LYS A 316 -0.94 17.98 30.16
N THR A 317 -1.88 17.22 30.69
CA THR A 317 -1.61 16.10 31.58
C THR A 317 -0.83 15.01 30.84
N MET A 318 -1.29 14.59 29.69
CA MET A 318 -0.60 13.61 28.84
C MET A 318 0.79 14.09 28.44
N LEU A 319 0.91 15.36 28.00
CA LEU A 319 2.21 15.95 27.63
C LEU A 319 3.21 15.95 28.79
N SER A 320 2.75 16.32 30.02
CA SER A 320 3.60 16.32 31.19
C SER A 320 4.04 14.90 31.56
N GLU A 321 3.12 13.95 31.56
CA GLU A 321 3.40 12.57 31.92
C GLU A 321 4.36 11.88 30.94
N ILE A 322 4.18 12.09 29.61
CA ILE A 322 5.14 11.59 28.59
C ILE A 322 6.51 12.20 28.84
N ARG A 323 6.59 13.52 29.05
CA ARG A 323 7.87 14.22 29.32
C ARG A 323 8.56 13.65 30.56
N GLU A 324 7.82 13.56 31.68
CA GLU A 324 8.34 13.05 32.95
C GLU A 324 8.81 11.58 32.82
N SER A 325 8.01 10.75 32.14
CA SER A 325 8.35 9.34 31.90
C SER A 325 9.67 9.19 31.13
N ILE A 326 9.85 9.95 30.06
CA ILE A 326 11.08 9.93 29.25
C ILE A 326 12.25 10.48 30.06
N GLN A 327 12.07 11.59 30.79
CA GLN A 327 13.13 12.15 31.64
C GLN A 327 13.54 11.22 32.78
N ASN A 328 12.62 10.39 33.28
CA ASN A 328 12.88 9.36 34.28
C ASN A 328 13.47 8.07 33.70
N GLY A 329 13.80 8.05 32.39
CA GLY A 329 14.52 6.96 31.73
C GLY A 329 13.63 5.93 31.06
N MET A 330 12.34 6.17 30.86
CA MET A 330 11.48 5.29 30.07
C MET A 330 11.96 5.27 28.60
N PRO A 331 12.27 4.10 28.02
CA PRO A 331 12.60 3.99 26.62
C PRO A 331 11.47 4.52 25.74
N CYS A 332 11.81 5.37 24.77
CA CYS A 332 10.86 5.94 23.82
C CYS A 332 11.40 5.84 22.40
N HIS A 333 10.61 5.27 21.51
CA HIS A 333 10.86 5.29 20.08
C HIS A 333 9.83 6.20 19.42
N ALA A 334 10.31 7.25 18.75
CA ALA A 334 9.45 8.24 18.11
C ALA A 334 9.89 8.47 16.66
N GLU A 335 8.96 8.38 15.74
CA GLU A 335 9.20 8.56 14.30
C GLU A 335 8.27 9.63 13.71
N CYS A 336 8.76 10.39 12.71
CA CYS A 336 7.95 11.32 11.91
C CYS A 336 7.04 12.21 12.80
N GLY A 337 5.71 12.02 12.76
CA GLY A 337 4.75 12.75 13.58
C GLY A 337 4.97 12.57 15.09
N GLY A 338 5.32 11.37 15.54
CA GLY A 338 5.67 11.12 16.94
C GLY A 338 6.91 11.88 17.39
N PHE A 339 7.90 12.00 16.51
CA PHE A 339 9.07 12.83 16.78
C PHE A 339 8.71 14.32 16.85
N LEU A 340 7.86 14.81 15.94
CA LEU A 340 7.36 16.19 16.00
C LEU A 340 6.58 16.48 17.28
N TYR A 341 5.80 15.52 17.76
CA TYR A 341 5.01 15.67 19.00
C TYR A 341 5.86 15.84 20.26
N LEU A 342 7.08 15.29 20.27
CA LEU A 342 8.01 15.46 21.40
C LEU A 342 8.74 16.81 21.41
N HIS A 343 8.62 17.62 20.35
CA HIS A 343 9.18 18.97 20.33
C HIS A 343 8.31 19.95 21.11
N ASP A 344 8.95 20.98 21.72
CA ASP A 344 8.26 22.03 22.48
C ASP A 344 7.32 22.90 21.64
N CYS A 345 7.36 22.78 20.31
CA CYS A 345 6.63 23.64 19.39
C CYS A 345 6.10 22.88 18.17
N LEU A 346 4.93 22.27 18.31
CA LEU A 346 4.21 21.64 17.19
C LEU A 346 3.70 22.65 16.16
N LEU A 347 3.41 23.88 16.56
CA LEU A 347 2.82 24.93 15.74
C LEU A 347 3.84 25.90 15.14
N TYR A 348 5.07 25.92 15.64
CA TYR A 348 6.15 26.70 15.09
C TYR A 348 7.13 25.75 14.41
N THR A 349 6.93 25.51 13.14
CA THR A 349 8.00 25.02 12.30
C THR A 349 9.12 26.04 12.36
N SER A 350 10.18 25.76 13.11
CA SER A 350 11.47 26.39 12.80
C SER A 350 11.66 26.22 11.31
N PRO A 351 11.85 27.29 10.53
CA PRO A 351 12.02 27.15 9.09
C PRO A 351 13.16 26.15 8.87
N SER A 352 12.79 24.96 8.37
CA SER A 352 13.80 24.02 7.93
C SER A 352 14.67 24.73 6.91
N PRO A 353 15.99 24.58 6.90
CA PRO A 353 16.83 25.08 5.83
C PRO A 353 16.35 24.67 4.44
N ARG A 354 15.44 23.67 4.35
CA ARG A 354 14.79 23.23 3.10
C ARG A 354 13.56 24.04 2.72
N ASP A 355 12.88 24.70 3.68
CA ASP A 355 11.65 25.46 3.39
C ASP A 355 11.94 26.75 2.64
N GLY A 356 13.17 27.26 2.69
CA GLY A 356 13.64 28.41 1.90
C GLY A 356 14.07 28.10 0.47
N ALA A 357 14.13 26.82 0.07
CA ALA A 357 14.64 26.39 -1.23
C ALA A 357 13.55 26.11 -2.28
N THR A 358 12.27 26.19 -1.93
CA THR A 358 11.15 25.82 -2.82
C THR A 358 10.40 27.00 -3.43
N SER A 359 10.86 28.24 -3.23
CA SER A 359 10.32 29.41 -3.93
C SER A 359 11.35 30.03 -4.90
N ARG A 360 11.75 29.27 -5.91
CA ARG A 360 12.32 29.84 -7.16
C ARG A 360 12.03 28.90 -8.32
#